data_6cf4287947b403fb77a5959d6227c81d
#
_entry.id   6cf4287947b403fb77a5959d6227c81d
#
_cell.length_a   1.000
_cell.length_b   1.000
_cell.length_c   1.000
_cell.angle_alpha   90.00
_cell.angle_beta   90.00
_cell.angle_gamma   90.00
#
_symmetry.space_group_name_H-M   'P 1'
#
loop_
_entity.id
_entity.type
_entity.pdbx_description
1 polymer ?
#
loop_
_entity_poly.entity_id
_entity_poly.type
_entity_poly.pdbx_seq_one_letter_code
_entity_poly.pdbx_strand_id
1 'polypeptide(L)'
;MNRIYFSLLLIVFSSCGAHLNYLGSTYAPTENVDVYVDPSAIKHPYTIIGKGYMEYGVGPYTKSRIEKMQEKAIETAKTKGADAILFQDYYFKENGASIETVTKTDSVGKSLVSVQTGNISPMISSRTDILFLKYE
;
A
#
# COMPACT_ATOMS: atom_id res chain seq x y z
N MET A 1 -43.30 16.06 -22.99
CA MET A 1 -42.04 15.43 -23.52
C MET A 1 -40.93 15.71 -22.53
N ASN A 2 -40.71 14.78 -21.58
CA ASN A 2 -39.67 14.92 -20.55
C ASN A 2 -38.38 14.31 -21.05
N ARG A 3 -37.41 15.16 -21.37
CA ARG A 3 -36.03 14.74 -21.62
C ARG A 3 -35.32 14.65 -20.27
N ILE A 4 -35.25 13.45 -19.76
CA ILE A 4 -34.40 13.13 -18.60
C ILE A 4 -32.97 13.08 -19.12
N TYR A 5 -32.21 14.11 -18.84
CA TYR A 5 -30.76 14.11 -19.01
C TYR A 5 -30.17 13.24 -17.90
N PHE A 6 -29.89 11.99 -18.25
CA PHE A 6 -29.13 11.08 -17.43
C PHE A 6 -27.66 11.53 -17.49
N SER A 7 -27.28 12.47 -16.64
CA SER A 7 -25.90 12.85 -16.43
C SER A 7 -25.19 11.67 -15.75
N LEU A 8 -24.59 10.83 -16.57
CA LEU A 8 -23.67 9.79 -16.12
C LEU A 8 -22.42 10.49 -15.55
N LEU A 9 -22.48 10.78 -14.25
CA LEU A 9 -21.35 11.29 -13.49
C LEU A 9 -20.31 10.15 -13.40
N LEU A 10 -19.39 10.13 -14.35
CA LEU A 10 -18.21 9.27 -14.32
C LEU A 10 -17.32 9.76 -13.18
N ILE A 11 -17.52 9.21 -11.99
CA ILE A 11 -16.62 9.41 -10.86
C ILE A 11 -15.36 8.62 -11.20
N VAL A 12 -14.38 9.31 -11.76
CA VAL A 12 -13.03 8.78 -11.91
C VAL A 12 -12.42 8.73 -10.52
N PHE A 13 -12.53 7.59 -9.86
CA PHE A 13 -11.76 7.31 -8.66
C PHE A 13 -10.30 7.21 -9.08
N SER A 14 -9.58 8.32 -8.99
CA SER A 14 -8.12 8.29 -9.04
C SER A 14 -7.63 7.60 -7.75
N SER A 15 -7.48 6.30 -7.83
CA SER A 15 -6.87 5.49 -6.81
C SER A 15 -5.39 5.84 -6.74
N CYS A 16 -5.04 6.81 -5.91
CA CYS A 16 -3.67 7.06 -5.50
C CYS A 16 -3.29 5.98 -4.48
N GLY A 17 -2.96 4.80 -4.98
CA GLY A 17 -2.68 3.60 -4.18
C GLY A 17 -1.25 3.09 -4.37
N ALA A 18 -0.90 2.06 -3.63
CA ALA A 18 0.32 1.30 -3.84
C ALA A 18 0.41 0.83 -5.29
N HIS A 19 1.54 1.08 -5.93
CA HIS A 19 1.79 0.59 -7.27
C HIS A 19 2.53 -0.74 -7.19
N LEU A 20 1.96 -1.79 -7.81
CA LEU A 20 2.58 -3.10 -7.91
C LEU A 20 3.08 -3.32 -9.34
N ASN A 21 4.38 -3.55 -9.46
CA ASN A 21 5.01 -3.96 -10.70
C ASN A 21 5.08 -5.49 -10.74
N TYR A 22 4.50 -6.10 -11.76
CA TYR A 22 4.45 -7.54 -11.94
C TYR A 22 5.21 -7.95 -13.20
N LEU A 23 6.04 -8.98 -13.07
CA LEU A 23 6.75 -9.63 -14.17
C LEU A 23 6.53 -11.13 -14.08
N GLY A 24 5.86 -11.71 -15.06
CA GLY A 24 5.59 -13.16 -15.08
C GLY A 24 4.47 -13.55 -16.03
N SER A 25 4.06 -14.80 -15.92
CA SER A 25 2.97 -15.40 -16.71
C SER A 25 1.62 -15.05 -16.10
N THR A 26 0.58 -15.07 -16.94
CA THR A 26 -0.81 -14.86 -16.50
C THR A 26 -1.62 -16.11 -16.83
N TYR A 27 -2.38 -16.59 -15.86
CA TYR A 27 -3.28 -17.74 -15.95
C TYR A 27 -4.73 -17.28 -15.76
N ALA A 28 -5.66 -18.22 -15.82
CA ALA A 28 -7.05 -17.94 -15.53
C ALA A 28 -7.17 -17.38 -14.09
N PRO A 29 -7.98 -16.33 -13.87
CA PRO A 29 -8.13 -15.72 -12.55
C PRO A 29 -8.55 -16.72 -11.48
N THR A 30 -8.05 -16.53 -10.25
CA THR A 30 -8.40 -17.34 -9.08
C THR A 30 -9.25 -16.53 -8.10
N GLU A 31 -10.12 -17.21 -7.37
CA GLU A 31 -10.97 -16.55 -6.36
C GLU A 31 -10.25 -16.40 -5.02
N ASN A 32 -9.49 -17.44 -4.63
CA ASN A 32 -8.78 -17.51 -3.37
C ASN A 32 -7.27 -17.47 -3.60
N VAL A 33 -6.58 -16.72 -2.74
CA VAL A 33 -5.12 -16.59 -2.76
C VAL A 33 -4.61 -16.74 -1.34
N ASP A 34 -3.74 -17.72 -1.14
CA ASP A 34 -3.04 -17.90 0.14
C ASP A 34 -1.92 -16.88 0.27
N VAL A 35 -1.68 -16.42 1.50
CA VAL A 35 -0.66 -15.42 1.79
C VAL A 35 0.39 -16.00 2.73
N TYR A 36 1.63 -15.99 2.29
CA TYR A 36 2.77 -16.49 3.04
C TYR A 36 3.82 -15.40 3.25
N VAL A 37 4.49 -15.46 4.39
CA VAL A 37 5.66 -14.65 4.73
C VAL A 37 6.90 -15.53 5.00
N ASP A 38 6.67 -16.84 5.12
CA ASP A 38 7.70 -17.84 5.33
C ASP A 38 7.52 -18.97 4.30
N PRO A 39 8.53 -19.23 3.45
CA PRO A 39 8.46 -20.30 2.46
C PRO A 39 8.28 -21.69 3.09
N SER A 40 8.71 -21.91 4.33
CA SER A 40 8.54 -23.18 5.03
C SER A 40 7.08 -23.48 5.41
N ALA A 41 6.22 -22.48 5.42
CA ALA A 41 4.79 -22.62 5.68
C ALA A 41 4.02 -23.18 4.46
N ILE A 42 4.61 -23.15 3.28
CA ILE A 42 3.99 -23.64 2.05
C ILE A 42 4.11 -25.17 2.00
N LYS A 43 2.99 -25.86 2.14
CA LYS A 43 2.95 -27.33 2.20
C LYS A 43 2.63 -27.98 0.85
N HIS A 44 2.17 -27.24 -0.11
CA HIS A 44 1.85 -27.74 -1.44
C HIS A 44 3.04 -27.54 -2.40
N PRO A 45 3.29 -28.48 -3.30
CA PRO A 45 4.20 -28.25 -4.43
C PRO A 45 3.73 -27.04 -5.22
N TYR A 46 4.64 -26.21 -5.64
CA TYR A 46 4.31 -24.98 -6.39
C TYR A 46 5.38 -24.61 -7.42
N THR A 47 4.94 -23.90 -8.42
CA THR A 47 5.81 -23.20 -9.37
C THR A 47 5.70 -21.68 -9.18
N ILE A 48 6.82 -20.98 -9.36
CA ILE A 48 6.83 -19.51 -9.37
C ILE A 48 6.39 -19.06 -10.76
N ILE A 49 5.22 -18.43 -10.84
CA ILE A 49 4.66 -17.92 -12.11
C ILE A 49 5.02 -16.46 -12.35
N GLY A 50 5.42 -15.75 -11.32
CA GLY A 50 5.80 -14.34 -11.44
C GLY A 50 6.47 -13.78 -10.21
N LYS A 51 7.10 -12.65 -10.42
CA LYS A 51 7.70 -11.82 -9.37
C LYS A 51 7.14 -10.42 -9.45
N GLY A 52 6.98 -9.79 -8.33
CA GLY A 52 6.55 -8.41 -8.26
C GLY A 52 7.23 -7.66 -7.14
N TYR A 53 7.17 -6.36 -7.23
CA TYR A 53 7.52 -5.50 -6.13
C TYR A 53 6.53 -4.34 -6.01
N MET A 54 6.34 -3.91 -4.79
CA MET A 54 5.54 -2.74 -4.47
C MET A 54 6.40 -1.71 -3.78
N GLU A 55 6.27 -0.49 -4.21
CA GLU A 55 6.87 0.67 -3.57
C GLU A 55 5.79 1.58 -3.04
N TYR A 56 5.99 2.02 -1.83
CA TYR A 56 5.15 3.03 -1.21
C TYR A 56 6.01 4.27 -0.99
N GLY A 57 5.59 5.37 -1.58
CA GLY A 57 6.30 6.63 -1.51
C GLY A 57 6.54 7.13 -0.09
N VAL A 58 7.31 8.18 0.05
CA VAL A 58 7.63 8.80 1.34
C VAL A 58 6.37 9.25 2.05
N GLY A 59 6.22 8.89 3.31
CA GLY A 59 5.09 9.27 4.13
C GLY A 59 5.18 8.69 5.54
N PRO A 60 4.24 9.03 6.44
CA PRO A 60 4.22 8.47 7.78
C PRO A 60 3.99 6.96 7.74
N TYR A 61 4.65 6.25 8.65
CA TYR A 61 4.42 4.81 8.82
C TYR A 61 3.05 4.59 9.48
N THR A 62 2.16 3.90 8.79
CA THR A 62 0.83 3.56 9.31
C THR A 62 0.47 2.11 9.01
N LYS A 63 -0.27 1.49 9.93
CA LYS A 63 -0.81 0.14 9.73
C LYS A 63 -1.64 0.04 8.44
N SER A 64 -2.46 1.04 8.17
CA SER A 64 -3.29 1.14 6.96
C SER A 64 -2.48 1.07 5.66
N ARG A 65 -1.24 1.51 5.69
CA ARG A 65 -0.33 1.48 4.54
C ARG A 65 0.08 0.05 4.19
N ILE A 66 0.40 -0.75 5.19
CA ILE A 66 0.74 -2.17 5.03
C ILE A 66 -0.48 -2.96 4.55
N GLU A 67 -1.64 -2.71 5.13
CA GLU A 67 -2.89 -3.37 4.75
C GLU A 67 -3.22 -3.12 3.27
N LYS A 68 -3.11 -1.88 2.80
CA LYS A 68 -3.30 -1.54 1.38
C LYS A 68 -2.31 -2.22 0.44
N MET A 69 -1.07 -2.38 0.87
CA MET A 69 -0.06 -3.12 0.10
C MET A 69 -0.45 -4.60 -0.02
N GLN A 70 -0.89 -5.21 1.07
CA GLN A 70 -1.36 -6.58 1.10
C GLN A 70 -2.59 -6.80 0.20
N GLU A 71 -3.60 -5.95 0.33
CA GLU A 71 -4.80 -6.00 -0.50
C GLU A 71 -4.47 -5.90 -1.99
N LYS A 72 -3.57 -4.98 -2.36
CA LYS A 72 -3.14 -4.81 -3.76
C LYS A 72 -2.38 -6.03 -4.30
N ALA A 73 -1.57 -6.66 -3.47
CA ALA A 73 -0.86 -7.89 -3.84
C ALA A 73 -1.84 -9.04 -4.09
N ILE A 74 -2.82 -9.22 -3.21
CA ILE A 74 -3.87 -10.24 -3.34
C ILE A 74 -4.72 -10.01 -4.60
N GLU A 75 -5.16 -8.77 -4.84
CA GLU A 75 -5.92 -8.40 -6.03
C GLU A 75 -5.15 -8.73 -7.32
N THR A 76 -3.87 -8.39 -7.34
CA THR A 76 -3.00 -8.69 -8.48
C THR A 76 -2.84 -10.20 -8.67
N ALA A 77 -2.63 -10.94 -7.58
CA ALA A 77 -2.50 -12.40 -7.62
C ALA A 77 -3.75 -13.07 -8.19
N LYS A 78 -4.94 -12.67 -7.75
CA LYS A 78 -6.21 -13.14 -8.30
C LYS A 78 -6.29 -12.90 -9.81
N THR A 79 -5.99 -11.70 -10.25
CA THR A 79 -6.03 -11.30 -11.66
C THR A 79 -5.01 -12.06 -12.51
N LYS A 80 -3.85 -12.38 -11.94
CA LYS A 80 -2.78 -13.13 -12.63
C LYS A 80 -2.95 -14.65 -12.54
N GLY A 81 -3.95 -15.13 -11.80
CA GLY A 81 -4.24 -16.55 -11.65
C GLY A 81 -3.23 -17.28 -10.74
N ALA A 82 -2.63 -16.58 -9.80
CA ALA A 82 -1.82 -17.17 -8.76
C ALA A 82 -2.71 -17.78 -7.67
N ASP A 83 -2.29 -18.93 -7.12
CA ASP A 83 -2.98 -19.58 -6.00
C ASP A 83 -2.42 -19.11 -4.66
N ALA A 84 -1.19 -18.59 -4.66
CA ALA A 84 -0.58 -18.03 -3.46
C ALA A 84 0.40 -16.89 -3.78
N ILE A 85 0.66 -16.07 -2.77
CA ILE A 85 1.73 -15.08 -2.76
C ILE A 85 2.64 -15.31 -1.56
N LEU A 86 3.95 -15.09 -1.80
CA LEU A 86 4.95 -15.11 -0.75
C LEU A 86 5.64 -13.74 -0.71
N PHE A 87 5.46 -13.04 0.40
CA PHE A 87 6.23 -11.83 0.69
C PHE A 87 7.63 -12.22 1.10
N GLN A 88 8.65 -11.79 0.35
CA GLN A 88 10.04 -12.15 0.63
C GLN A 88 10.70 -11.17 1.58
N ASP A 89 10.78 -9.90 1.19
CA ASP A 89 11.53 -8.89 1.91
C ASP A 89 10.72 -7.61 2.08
N TYR A 90 10.90 -7.00 3.24
CA TYR A 90 10.38 -5.69 3.55
C TYR A 90 11.54 -4.73 3.80
N TYR A 91 11.67 -3.75 2.93
CA TYR A 91 12.67 -2.71 3.06
C TYR A 91 12.02 -1.40 3.50
N PHE A 92 12.58 -0.83 4.56
CA PHE A 92 12.23 0.51 5.00
C PHE A 92 13.42 1.42 4.83
N LYS A 93 13.21 2.55 4.19
CA LYS A 93 14.21 3.60 4.08
C LYS A 93 13.70 4.85 4.79
N GLU A 94 14.45 5.31 5.78
CA GLU A 94 14.19 6.58 6.41
C GLU A 94 14.59 7.72 5.46
N ASN A 95 13.67 8.64 5.20
CA ASN A 95 13.86 9.78 4.32
C ASN A 95 13.81 11.10 5.09
N GLY A 96 14.21 11.08 6.36
CA GLY A 96 14.17 12.23 7.26
C GLY A 96 12.91 12.22 8.13
N ALA A 97 12.58 13.38 8.68
CA ALA A 97 11.43 13.56 9.55
C ALA A 97 10.61 14.77 9.10
N SER A 98 9.30 14.67 9.21
CA SER A 98 8.42 15.84 9.11
C SER A 98 8.25 16.46 10.50
N ILE A 99 8.39 17.77 10.57
CA ILE A 99 8.16 18.55 11.78
C ILE A 99 6.85 19.31 11.58
N GLU A 100 5.85 18.93 12.34
CA GLU A 100 4.60 19.69 12.42
C GLU A 100 4.67 20.60 13.62
N THR A 101 4.72 21.90 13.38
CA THR A 101 4.80 22.92 14.42
C THR A 101 3.46 23.60 14.58
N VAL A 102 2.85 23.48 15.74
CA VAL A 102 1.64 24.23 16.10
C VAL A 102 2.06 25.39 17.00
N THR A 103 1.84 26.60 16.52
CA THR A 103 2.07 27.82 17.29
C THR A 103 0.72 28.29 17.87
N LYS A 104 0.60 28.28 19.17
CA LYS A 104 -0.53 28.92 19.87
C LYS A 104 -0.06 30.24 20.42
N THR A 105 -0.74 31.30 20.07
CA THR A 105 -0.46 32.66 20.59
C THR A 105 -1.63 33.11 21.42
N ASP A 106 -1.39 33.29 22.70
CA ASP A 106 -2.36 33.85 23.64
C ASP A 106 -1.90 35.22 24.13
N SER A 107 -2.83 36.12 24.31
CA SER A 107 -2.56 37.43 24.92
C SER A 107 -2.90 37.38 26.42
N VAL A 108 -1.88 37.55 27.24
CA VAL A 108 -2.05 37.68 28.70
C VAL A 108 -1.72 39.12 29.12
N GLY A 109 -2.77 39.90 29.33
CA GLY A 109 -2.61 41.33 29.64
C GLY A 109 -2.04 42.13 28.45
N LYS A 110 -0.85 42.74 28.64
CA LYS A 110 -0.13 43.49 27.59
C LYS A 110 0.98 42.69 26.92
N SER A 111 1.13 41.39 27.23
CA SER A 111 2.17 40.51 26.72
C SER A 111 1.60 39.44 25.82
N LEU A 112 2.26 39.20 24.69
CA LEU A 112 2.00 38.07 23.79
C LEU A 112 2.90 36.91 24.21
N VAL A 113 2.28 35.78 24.54
CA VAL A 113 3.00 34.54 24.82
C VAL A 113 2.71 33.57 23.67
N SER A 114 3.75 33.13 22.96
CA SER A 114 3.62 32.11 21.95
C SER A 114 4.28 30.81 22.44
N VAL A 115 3.53 29.73 22.41
CA VAL A 115 4.04 28.38 22.70
C VAL A 115 4.11 27.62 21.38
N GLN A 116 5.31 27.15 21.04
CA GLN A 116 5.52 26.25 19.92
C GLN A 116 5.61 24.81 20.43
N THR A 117 4.74 23.97 19.91
CA THR A 117 4.79 22.54 20.12
C THR A 117 5.04 21.87 18.78
N GLY A 118 6.14 21.11 18.69
CA GLY A 118 6.51 20.38 17.46
C GLY A 118 6.35 18.88 17.65
N ASN A 119 5.68 18.22 16.74
CA ASN A 119 5.67 16.77 16.62
C ASN A 119 6.60 16.35 15.48
N ILE A 120 7.52 15.43 15.80
CA ILE A 120 8.45 14.86 14.82
C ILE A 120 7.93 13.48 14.44
N SER A 121 7.61 13.31 13.16
CA SER A 121 7.20 12.01 12.62
C SER A 121 8.21 11.54 11.58
N PRO A 122 8.73 10.31 11.71
CA PRO A 122 9.65 9.76 10.72
C PRO A 122 8.95 9.61 9.37
N MET A 123 9.60 10.06 8.33
CA MET A 123 9.15 9.89 6.95
C MET A 123 9.89 8.69 6.35
N ILE A 124 9.17 7.65 6.02
CA ILE A 124 9.74 6.43 5.47
C ILE A 124 9.17 6.11 4.10
N SER A 125 9.99 5.52 3.24
CA SER A 125 9.54 4.77 2.08
C SER A 125 9.66 3.27 2.37
N SER A 126 8.78 2.48 1.82
CA SER A 126 8.80 1.03 1.97
C SER A 126 8.74 0.35 0.62
N ARG A 127 9.46 -0.77 0.51
CA ARG A 127 9.43 -1.67 -0.63
C ARG A 127 9.25 -3.09 -0.14
N THR A 128 8.47 -3.87 -0.84
CA THR A 128 8.36 -5.31 -0.61
C THR A 128 8.46 -6.06 -1.93
N ASP A 129 9.19 -7.16 -1.92
CA ASP A 129 9.30 -8.07 -3.04
C ASP A 129 8.37 -9.27 -2.81
N ILE A 130 7.68 -9.72 -3.87
CA ILE A 130 6.61 -10.70 -3.80
C ILE A 130 6.84 -11.76 -4.87
N LEU A 131 6.69 -13.03 -4.51
CA LEU A 131 6.58 -14.13 -5.45
C LEU A 131 5.10 -14.51 -5.62
N PHE A 132 4.73 -14.78 -6.86
CA PHE A 132 3.41 -15.29 -7.24
C PHE A 132 3.55 -16.77 -7.56
N LEU A 133 2.75 -17.59 -6.88
CA LEU A 133 2.90 -19.03 -6.88
C LEU A 133 1.66 -19.68 -7.47
N LYS A 134 1.88 -20.77 -8.21
CA LYS A 134 0.82 -21.66 -8.71
C LYS A 134 1.02 -23.03 -8.11
N TYR A 135 -0.03 -23.60 -7.51
CA TYR A 135 0.00 -24.96 -7.01
C TYR A 135 -0.03 -25.96 -8.17
N GLU A 136 0.67 -27.07 -7.98
CA GLU A 136 0.71 -28.19 -8.94
C GLU A 136 -0.46 -29.14 -8.77
#